data_4fba413e9a7462ee817709b782f56b98
#
_entry.id   4fba413e9a7462ee817709b782f56b98
#
_cell.length_a   1.000
_cell.length_b   1.000
_cell.length_c   1.000
_cell.angle_alpha   90.00
_cell.angle_beta   90.00
_cell.angle_gamma   90.00
#
_symmetry.space_group_name_H-M   'P 1'
#
loop_
_entity.id
_entity.type
_entity.pdbx_description
1 polymer ?
#
loop_
_entity_poly.entity_id
_entity_poly.type
_entity_poly.pdbx_seq_one_letter_code
_entity_poly.pdbx_strand_id
1 'polypeptide(L)'
;MLLSRLLIPYLYSLLSQGVKQKGWYRKLPVNTEKINEILKSYPADQHYSLAIMQDLQHEFQYIPREGLEALADYLSVPLSTLYSMATFYKALSLKPKGKHIIKLCDGTACHIRGSMTLVEGITRALGIADGETTEDGLFSLELVNCLGSCALAPVMVVDDTYYGKMTMEKLPQVLDSYRKEG
;
A
#
# COMPACT_ATOMS: atom_id res chain seq x y z
N MET A 1 17.38 -15.71 33.29
CA MET A 1 17.32 -15.31 31.87
C MET A 1 16.48 -16.26 31.01
N LEU A 2 15.30 -16.69 31.46
CA LEU A 2 14.44 -17.67 30.73
C LEU A 2 12.99 -17.17 30.52
N LEU A 3 12.61 -16.02 31.08
CA LEU A 3 11.25 -15.49 31.00
C LEU A 3 10.96 -14.62 29.76
N SER A 4 11.99 -14.17 29.03
CA SER A 4 11.81 -13.30 27.87
C SER A 4 11.45 -14.03 26.56
N ARG A 5 11.68 -15.36 26.48
CA ARG A 5 11.39 -16.15 25.27
C ARG A 5 9.93 -16.63 25.15
N LEU A 6 9.15 -16.60 26.24
CA LEU A 6 7.75 -17.10 26.25
C LEU A 6 6.70 -15.99 26.10
N LEU A 7 7.04 -14.73 26.36
CA LEU A 7 6.09 -13.62 26.29
C LEU A 7 5.91 -13.03 24.87
N ILE A 8 6.92 -13.13 24.03
CA ILE A 8 6.90 -12.58 22.67
C ILE A 8 5.84 -13.26 21.77
N PRO A 9 5.70 -14.60 21.76
CA PRO A 9 4.66 -15.26 20.97
C PRO A 9 3.24 -14.94 21.47
N TYR A 10 3.08 -14.73 22.78
CA TYR A 10 1.76 -14.45 23.37
C TYR A 10 1.31 -13.02 23.11
N LEU A 11 2.21 -12.03 23.21
CA LEU A 11 1.93 -10.65 22.80
C LEU A 11 1.64 -10.54 21.28
N TYR A 12 2.33 -11.34 20.48
CA TYR A 12 2.12 -11.38 19.03
C TYR A 12 0.75 -11.98 18.67
N SER A 13 0.30 -12.99 19.42
CA SER A 13 -1.05 -13.57 19.29
C SER A 13 -2.16 -12.57 19.66
N LEU A 14 -1.95 -11.73 20.67
CA LEU A 14 -2.92 -10.72 21.09
C LEU A 14 -3.00 -9.53 20.11
N LEU A 15 -1.89 -9.12 19.51
CA LEU A 15 -1.85 -8.06 18.50
C LEU A 15 -2.42 -8.53 17.14
N SER A 16 -2.35 -9.82 16.85
CA SER A 16 -2.91 -10.39 15.61
C SER A 16 -4.43 -10.56 15.63
N GLN A 17 -5.06 -10.51 16.80
CA GLN A 17 -6.52 -10.70 16.92
C GLN A 17 -7.34 -9.43 16.65
N GLY A 18 -6.70 -8.25 16.56
CA GLY A 18 -7.38 -6.95 16.38
C GLY A 18 -7.62 -6.52 14.94
N VAL A 19 -6.92 -7.07 13.97
CA VAL A 19 -7.09 -6.74 12.54
C VAL A 19 -7.85 -7.85 11.87
N LYS A 20 -9.16 -7.69 11.71
CA LYS A 20 -9.94 -8.48 10.73
C LYS A 20 -9.33 -8.22 9.35
N GLN A 21 -8.34 -9.02 8.98
CA GLN A 21 -7.79 -9.02 7.62
C GLN A 21 -8.92 -9.42 6.70
N LYS A 22 -9.43 -8.45 5.93
CA LYS A 22 -10.44 -8.70 4.89
C LYS A 22 -9.88 -9.80 3.97
N GLY A 23 -10.68 -10.83 3.74
CA GLY A 23 -10.20 -12.19 3.41
C GLY A 23 -9.62 -12.46 2.02
N TRP A 24 -9.56 -11.50 1.08
CA TRP A 24 -9.15 -11.82 -0.29
C TRP A 24 -7.63 -11.95 -0.47
N TYR A 25 -6.82 -11.18 0.22
CA TYR A 25 -5.36 -11.22 0.11
C TYR A 25 -4.68 -12.34 0.92
N ARG A 26 -5.43 -13.03 1.80
CA ARG A 26 -4.95 -14.25 2.46
C ARG A 26 -4.61 -15.40 1.48
N LYS A 27 -5.03 -15.26 0.21
CA LYS A 27 -4.95 -16.31 -0.82
C LYS A 27 -3.94 -16.02 -1.93
N LEU A 28 -3.25 -14.87 -1.91
CA LEU A 28 -2.24 -14.61 -2.93
C LEU A 28 -1.02 -15.48 -2.62
N PRO A 29 -0.69 -16.47 -3.46
CA PRO A 29 0.52 -17.25 -3.29
C PRO A 29 1.73 -16.33 -3.49
N VAL A 30 2.50 -16.11 -2.44
CA VAL A 30 3.75 -15.37 -2.55
C VAL A 30 4.78 -16.28 -3.18
N ASN A 31 5.31 -15.87 -4.35
CA ASN A 31 6.35 -16.62 -5.02
C ASN A 31 7.70 -16.40 -4.31
N THR A 32 8.10 -17.38 -3.50
CA THR A 32 9.36 -17.33 -2.74
C THR A 32 10.60 -17.39 -3.64
N GLU A 33 10.51 -17.95 -4.85
CA GLU A 33 11.61 -17.96 -5.82
C GLU A 33 11.93 -16.54 -6.28
N LYS A 34 10.90 -15.75 -6.58
CA LYS A 34 11.04 -14.33 -6.94
C LYS A 34 11.65 -13.50 -5.82
N ILE A 35 11.25 -13.74 -4.56
CA ILE A 35 11.88 -13.08 -3.41
C ILE A 35 13.38 -13.38 -3.40
N ASN A 36 13.76 -14.65 -3.54
CA ASN A 36 15.17 -15.06 -3.55
C ASN A 36 15.96 -14.50 -4.73
N GLU A 37 15.34 -14.36 -5.91
CA GLU A 37 15.96 -13.71 -7.07
C GLU A 37 16.28 -12.24 -6.77
N ILE A 38 15.32 -11.50 -6.21
CA ILE A 38 15.52 -10.10 -5.84
C ILE A 38 16.62 -9.97 -4.78
N LEU A 39 16.60 -10.79 -3.73
CA LEU A 39 17.63 -10.75 -2.70
C LEU A 39 19.02 -10.99 -3.25
N LYS A 40 19.20 -11.98 -4.12
CA LYS A 40 20.49 -12.34 -4.75
C LYS A 40 21.03 -11.28 -5.70
N SER A 41 20.20 -10.36 -6.19
CA SER A 41 20.64 -9.27 -7.07
C SER A 41 21.41 -8.17 -6.33
N TYR A 42 21.41 -8.20 -4.99
CA TYR A 42 22.09 -7.25 -4.13
C TYR A 42 23.13 -7.92 -3.24
N PRO A 43 24.21 -7.21 -2.87
CA PRO A 43 25.09 -7.66 -1.80
C PRO A 43 24.34 -7.81 -0.47
N ALA A 44 24.75 -8.77 0.37
CA ALA A 44 24.19 -8.95 1.72
C ALA A 44 24.69 -7.86 2.69
N ASP A 45 24.30 -6.61 2.45
CA ASP A 45 24.65 -5.43 3.22
C ASP A 45 23.39 -4.62 3.56
N GLN A 46 23.28 -4.21 4.81
CA GLN A 46 22.12 -3.47 5.33
C GLN A 46 21.85 -2.15 4.58
N HIS A 47 22.85 -1.55 3.92
CA HIS A 47 22.67 -0.34 3.12
C HIS A 47 21.70 -0.53 1.94
N TYR A 48 21.52 -1.76 1.47
CA TYR A 48 20.59 -2.08 0.40
C TYR A 48 19.17 -2.38 0.88
N SER A 49 18.88 -2.32 2.20
CA SER A 49 17.58 -2.65 2.75
C SER A 49 16.42 -1.93 2.07
N LEU A 50 16.55 -0.61 1.85
CA LEU A 50 15.50 0.19 1.21
C LEU A 50 15.33 -0.16 -0.27
N ALA A 51 16.42 -0.34 -1.01
CA ALA A 51 16.38 -0.68 -2.43
C ALA A 51 15.71 -2.05 -2.64
N ILE A 52 16.08 -3.05 -1.84
CA ILE A 52 15.47 -4.38 -1.90
C ILE A 52 13.98 -4.32 -1.56
N MET A 53 13.58 -3.54 -0.54
CA MET A 53 12.17 -3.35 -0.20
C MET A 53 11.38 -2.66 -1.33
N GLN A 54 12.00 -1.74 -2.06
CA GLN A 54 11.38 -1.10 -3.23
C GLN A 54 11.16 -2.10 -4.36
N ASP A 55 12.13 -2.96 -4.64
CA ASP A 55 12.01 -4.00 -5.67
C ASP A 55 10.97 -5.07 -5.27
N LEU A 56 10.93 -5.47 -3.99
CA LEU A 56 9.87 -6.34 -3.48
C LEU A 56 8.48 -5.71 -3.67
N GLN A 57 8.36 -4.42 -3.35
CA GLN A 57 7.12 -3.68 -3.55
C GLN A 57 6.74 -3.56 -5.02
N HIS A 58 7.70 -3.36 -5.90
CA HIS A 58 7.45 -3.28 -7.34
C HIS A 58 6.94 -4.61 -7.90
N GLU A 59 7.54 -5.73 -7.50
CA GLU A 59 7.17 -7.06 -7.97
C GLU A 59 5.81 -7.52 -7.43
N PHE A 60 5.54 -7.31 -6.13
CA PHE A 60 4.34 -7.81 -5.46
C PHE A 60 3.25 -6.75 -5.25
N GLN A 61 3.50 -5.48 -5.61
CA GLN A 61 2.66 -4.31 -5.31
C GLN A 61 2.52 -3.99 -3.81
N TYR A 62 3.18 -4.74 -2.95
CA TYR A 62 3.34 -4.54 -1.51
C TYR A 62 4.55 -5.35 -1.04
N ILE A 63 4.97 -5.18 0.21
CA ILE A 63 6.04 -6.00 0.79
C ILE A 63 5.38 -7.16 1.55
N PRO A 64 5.43 -8.41 1.01
CA PRO A 64 4.90 -9.56 1.70
C PRO A 64 5.69 -9.84 2.99
N ARG A 65 5.01 -10.42 3.98
CA ARG A 65 5.64 -10.77 5.25
C ARG A 65 6.83 -11.72 5.05
N GLU A 66 6.64 -12.71 4.20
CA GLU A 66 7.67 -13.70 3.82
C GLU A 66 8.89 -13.01 3.18
N GLY A 67 8.67 -11.97 2.39
CA GLY A 67 9.73 -11.15 1.79
C GLY A 67 10.49 -10.35 2.85
N LEU A 68 9.78 -9.80 3.84
CA LEU A 68 10.42 -9.05 4.93
C LEU A 68 11.23 -9.97 5.87
N GLU A 69 10.72 -11.16 6.16
CA GLU A 69 11.41 -12.17 6.97
C GLU A 69 12.66 -12.68 6.23
N ALA A 70 12.55 -13.03 4.95
CA ALA A 70 13.69 -13.44 4.14
C ALA A 70 14.77 -12.35 4.01
N LEU A 71 14.35 -11.08 3.88
CA LEU A 71 15.25 -9.94 3.85
C LEU A 71 16.00 -9.75 5.19
N ALA A 72 15.30 -9.94 6.32
CA ALA A 72 15.90 -9.85 7.64
C ALA A 72 17.01 -10.89 7.83
N ASP A 73 16.74 -12.12 7.41
CA ASP A 73 17.72 -13.21 7.46
C ASP A 73 18.88 -12.96 6.50
N TYR A 74 18.60 -12.52 5.26
CA TYR A 74 19.61 -12.25 4.23
C TYR A 74 20.61 -11.17 4.65
N LEU A 75 20.11 -10.07 5.23
CA LEU A 75 20.93 -8.94 5.66
C LEU A 75 21.45 -9.07 7.10
N SER A 76 21.03 -10.11 7.83
CA SER A 76 21.32 -10.31 9.27
C SER A 76 20.91 -9.10 10.13
N VAL A 77 19.76 -8.48 9.81
CA VAL A 77 19.21 -7.34 10.55
C VAL A 77 17.92 -7.74 11.28
N PRO A 78 17.60 -7.11 12.42
CA PRO A 78 16.35 -7.39 13.11
C PRO A 78 15.13 -7.08 12.23
N LEU A 79 14.15 -7.97 12.20
CA LEU A 79 12.88 -7.77 11.48
C LEU A 79 12.18 -6.46 11.88
N SER A 80 12.29 -6.07 13.17
CA SER A 80 11.74 -4.81 13.67
C SER A 80 12.33 -3.58 12.99
N THR A 81 13.58 -3.60 12.60
CA THR A 81 14.23 -2.51 11.86
C THR A 81 13.62 -2.36 10.48
N LEU A 82 13.48 -3.46 9.75
CA LEU A 82 12.86 -3.46 8.42
C LEU A 82 11.39 -3.07 8.48
N TYR A 83 10.67 -3.56 9.51
CA TYR A 83 9.27 -3.17 9.72
C TYR A 83 9.14 -1.67 9.98
N SER A 84 10.03 -1.09 10.81
CA SER A 84 10.04 0.35 11.06
C SER A 84 10.33 1.16 9.79
N MET A 85 11.25 0.69 8.95
CA MET A 85 11.51 1.32 7.64
C MET A 85 10.30 1.22 6.73
N ALA A 86 9.67 0.05 6.61
CA ALA A 86 8.51 -0.17 5.76
C ALA A 86 7.29 0.67 6.18
N THR A 87 7.16 0.99 7.46
CA THR A 87 6.08 1.85 7.98
C THR A 87 6.43 3.34 7.94
N PHE A 88 7.70 3.68 7.97
CA PHE A 88 8.16 5.08 7.89
C PHE A 88 8.04 5.65 6.47
N TYR A 89 8.46 4.89 5.46
CA TYR A 89 8.42 5.34 4.07
C TYR A 89 7.02 5.16 3.48
N LYS A 90 6.33 6.27 3.20
CA LYS A 90 4.96 6.27 2.65
C LYS A 90 4.86 5.59 1.27
N ALA A 91 5.97 5.48 0.55
CA ALA A 91 6.05 4.76 -0.73
C ALA A 91 5.98 3.24 -0.57
N LEU A 92 6.23 2.71 0.64
CA LEU A 92 6.18 1.29 0.94
C LEU A 92 4.83 0.91 1.55
N SER A 93 4.37 -0.29 1.27
CA SER A 93 3.13 -0.82 1.83
C SER A 93 3.33 -2.26 2.31
N LEU A 94 2.91 -2.53 3.54
CA LEU A 94 2.84 -3.89 4.10
C LEU A 94 1.50 -4.57 3.84
N LYS A 95 0.55 -3.83 3.23
CA LYS A 95 -0.77 -4.33 2.89
C LYS A 95 -0.87 -4.47 1.37
N PRO A 96 -1.44 -5.56 0.87
CA PRO A 96 -1.72 -5.69 -0.55
C PRO A 96 -2.58 -4.53 -1.04
N LYS A 97 -2.22 -4.01 -2.20
CA LYS A 97 -3.01 -2.99 -2.90
C LYS A 97 -3.90 -3.66 -3.95
N GLY A 98 -4.95 -2.98 -4.34
CA GLY A 98 -5.81 -3.40 -5.45
C GLY A 98 -5.10 -3.27 -6.79
N LYS A 99 -5.72 -3.84 -7.82
CA LYS A 99 -5.26 -3.77 -9.20
C LYS A 99 -5.07 -2.32 -9.66
N HIS A 100 -5.98 -1.43 -9.25
CA HIS A 100 -5.96 -0.01 -9.55
C HIS A 100 -5.81 0.81 -8.27
N ILE A 101 -4.86 1.74 -8.27
CA ILE A 101 -4.58 2.62 -7.12
C ILE A 101 -5.12 4.02 -7.42
N ILE A 102 -6.15 4.41 -6.69
CA ILE A 102 -6.73 5.76 -6.76
C ILE A 102 -5.98 6.64 -5.78
N LYS A 103 -5.26 7.64 -6.28
CA LYS A 103 -4.61 8.68 -5.48
C LYS A 103 -5.40 9.97 -5.59
N LEU A 104 -5.88 10.49 -4.46
CA LEU A 104 -6.57 11.77 -4.43
C LEU A 104 -5.72 12.81 -3.71
N CYS A 105 -5.53 13.95 -4.36
CA CYS A 105 -4.75 15.05 -3.81
C CYS A 105 -5.53 15.80 -2.73
N ASP A 106 -4.96 15.88 -1.52
CA ASP A 106 -5.48 16.69 -0.41
C ASP A 106 -4.59 17.91 -0.10
N GLY A 107 -3.75 18.33 -1.06
CA GLY A 107 -3.01 19.59 -0.97
C GLY A 107 -3.95 20.80 -0.92
N THR A 108 -3.51 21.90 -0.35
CA THR A 108 -4.30 23.12 -0.08
C THR A 108 -5.17 23.56 -1.26
N ALA A 109 -4.62 23.59 -2.48
CA ALA A 109 -5.39 24.01 -3.66
C ALA A 109 -6.51 23.01 -4.02
N CYS A 110 -6.28 21.71 -3.86
CA CYS A 110 -7.30 20.69 -4.11
C CYS A 110 -8.33 20.67 -2.98
N HIS A 111 -7.89 20.83 -1.75
CA HIS A 111 -8.76 20.90 -0.57
C HIS A 111 -9.77 22.04 -0.67
N ILE A 112 -9.30 23.26 -0.97
CA ILE A 112 -10.18 24.44 -1.16
C ILE A 112 -11.16 24.24 -2.33
N ARG A 113 -10.77 23.47 -3.36
CA ARG A 113 -11.60 23.18 -4.53
C ARG A 113 -12.46 21.92 -4.38
N GLY A 114 -12.58 21.37 -3.17
CA GLY A 114 -13.54 20.31 -2.83
C GLY A 114 -13.00 18.89 -3.01
N SER A 115 -11.68 18.64 -2.85
CA SER A 115 -11.15 17.27 -2.87
C SER A 115 -11.78 16.37 -1.82
N MET A 116 -12.12 16.90 -0.63
CA MET A 116 -12.77 16.11 0.41
C MET A 116 -14.16 15.60 0.01
N THR A 117 -14.92 16.36 -0.76
CA THR A 117 -16.20 15.90 -1.31
C THR A 117 -16.00 14.71 -2.26
N LEU A 118 -14.90 14.71 -3.03
CA LEU A 118 -14.52 13.57 -3.88
C LEU A 118 -14.12 12.36 -3.04
N VAL A 119 -13.37 12.55 -1.93
CA VAL A 119 -13.05 11.48 -0.97
C VAL A 119 -14.32 10.80 -0.47
N GLU A 120 -15.28 11.60 0.01
CA GLU A 120 -16.57 11.09 0.48
C GLU A 120 -17.32 10.34 -0.61
N GLY A 121 -17.29 10.86 -1.85
CA GLY A 121 -17.89 10.23 -3.03
C GLY A 121 -17.27 8.87 -3.33
N ILE A 122 -15.94 8.77 -3.33
CA ILE A 122 -15.20 7.52 -3.56
C ILE A 122 -15.49 6.54 -2.42
N THR A 123 -15.40 7.00 -1.17
CA THR A 123 -15.68 6.16 0.00
C THR A 123 -17.08 5.57 -0.07
N ARG A 124 -18.08 6.36 -0.48
CA ARG A 124 -19.46 5.88 -0.63
C ARG A 124 -19.62 4.93 -1.81
N ALA A 125 -18.95 5.20 -2.94
CA ALA A 125 -19.07 4.39 -4.15
C ALA A 125 -18.34 3.04 -4.06
N LEU A 126 -17.22 2.98 -3.33
CA LEU A 126 -16.36 1.80 -3.22
C LEU A 126 -16.43 1.11 -1.86
N GLY A 127 -16.99 1.77 -0.83
CA GLY A 127 -17.07 1.22 0.53
C GLY A 127 -15.72 1.13 1.24
N ILE A 128 -14.73 1.93 0.85
CA ILE A 128 -13.36 1.92 1.40
C ILE A 128 -12.96 3.31 1.87
N ALA A 129 -12.12 3.37 2.90
CA ALA A 129 -11.49 4.59 3.41
C ALA A 129 -10.06 4.75 2.88
N ASP A 130 -9.39 5.85 3.26
CA ASP A 130 -7.97 6.07 2.95
C ASP A 130 -7.10 4.92 3.43
N GLY A 131 -6.22 4.44 2.57
CA GLY A 131 -5.34 3.30 2.81
C GLY A 131 -6.02 1.94 2.77
N GLU A 132 -7.29 1.85 2.36
CA GLU A 132 -8.03 0.59 2.22
C GLU A 132 -8.16 0.15 0.76
N THR A 133 -8.43 -1.14 0.60
CA THR A 133 -8.66 -1.82 -0.69
C THR A 133 -10.05 -2.43 -0.69
N THR A 134 -10.73 -2.39 -1.82
CA THR A 134 -12.06 -3.02 -2.02
C THR A 134 -11.98 -4.54 -1.80
N GLU A 135 -13.10 -5.15 -1.40
CA GLU A 135 -13.14 -6.59 -1.08
C GLU A 135 -12.84 -7.49 -2.30
N ASP A 136 -13.13 -7.00 -3.49
CA ASP A 136 -12.81 -7.65 -4.76
C ASP A 136 -11.34 -7.49 -5.17
N GLY A 137 -10.55 -6.65 -4.45
CA GLY A 137 -9.16 -6.38 -4.76
C GLY A 137 -8.97 -5.48 -5.98
N LEU A 138 -10.01 -4.83 -6.48
CA LEU A 138 -9.93 -4.03 -7.71
C LEU A 138 -9.34 -2.65 -7.45
N PHE A 139 -9.80 -1.95 -6.41
CA PHE A 139 -9.39 -0.57 -6.12
C PHE A 139 -8.75 -0.44 -4.73
N SER A 140 -7.71 0.39 -4.66
CA SER A 140 -7.19 0.96 -3.41
C SER A 140 -7.32 2.47 -3.42
N LEU A 141 -7.67 3.08 -2.29
CA LEU A 141 -7.74 4.54 -2.13
C LEU A 141 -6.55 5.04 -1.31
N GLU A 142 -5.87 6.06 -1.80
CA GLU A 142 -4.78 6.73 -1.11
C GLU A 142 -4.96 8.26 -1.17
N LEU A 143 -4.91 8.91 0.00
CA LEU A 143 -4.82 10.36 0.07
C LEU A 143 -3.36 10.78 0.04
N VAL A 144 -3.04 11.69 -0.87
CA VAL A 144 -1.69 12.23 -1.03
C VAL A 144 -1.68 13.75 -0.79
N ASN A 145 -0.65 14.23 -0.09
CA ASN A 145 -0.57 15.64 0.30
C ASN A 145 -0.47 16.58 -0.91
N CYS A 146 0.24 16.19 -1.97
CA CYS A 146 0.31 16.99 -3.19
C CYS A 146 0.76 16.15 -4.38
N LEU A 147 0.04 16.28 -5.51
CA LEU A 147 0.40 15.65 -6.80
C LEU A 147 1.13 16.61 -7.76
N GLY A 148 1.44 17.85 -7.32
CA GLY A 148 2.15 18.83 -8.13
C GLY A 148 1.33 19.52 -9.23
N SER A 149 0.06 19.12 -9.44
CA SER A 149 -0.78 19.59 -10.55
C SER A 149 -1.86 20.59 -10.11
N CYS A 150 -1.51 21.59 -9.29
CA CYS A 150 -2.45 22.51 -8.64
C CYS A 150 -3.33 23.32 -9.64
N ALA A 151 -2.84 23.61 -10.84
CA ALA A 151 -3.63 24.27 -11.89
C ALA A 151 -4.84 23.45 -12.34
N LEU A 152 -4.77 22.13 -12.17
CA LEU A 152 -5.82 21.19 -12.53
C LEU A 152 -6.69 20.77 -11.32
N ALA A 153 -6.54 21.41 -10.18
CA ALA A 153 -7.24 21.05 -8.95
C ALA A 153 -8.77 21.10 -9.10
N PRO A 154 -9.53 20.18 -8.46
CA PRO A 154 -9.07 19.02 -7.72
C PRO A 154 -8.54 17.92 -8.66
N VAL A 155 -7.47 17.22 -8.21
CA VAL A 155 -6.77 16.23 -9.03
C VAL A 155 -6.91 14.84 -8.40
N MET A 156 -7.30 13.89 -9.23
CA MET A 156 -7.28 12.45 -8.93
C MET A 156 -6.34 11.77 -9.92
N VAL A 157 -5.63 10.76 -9.47
CA VAL A 157 -4.81 9.88 -10.32
C VAL A 157 -5.30 8.47 -10.12
N VAL A 158 -5.48 7.73 -11.20
CA VAL A 158 -5.70 6.29 -11.15
C VAL A 158 -4.54 5.64 -11.88
N ASP A 159 -3.77 4.86 -11.15
CA ASP A 159 -2.48 4.33 -11.57
C ASP A 159 -1.54 5.46 -12.02
N ASP A 160 -1.30 5.63 -13.32
CA ASP A 160 -0.48 6.71 -13.88
C ASP A 160 -1.29 7.79 -14.63
N THR A 161 -2.63 7.65 -14.67
CA THR A 161 -3.49 8.55 -15.43
C THR A 161 -4.02 9.69 -14.55
N TYR A 162 -3.73 10.94 -14.95
CA TYR A 162 -4.15 12.15 -14.24
C TYR A 162 -5.52 12.64 -14.70
N TYR A 163 -6.43 12.81 -13.75
CA TYR A 163 -7.75 13.40 -13.93
C TYR A 163 -7.83 14.73 -13.21
N GLY A 164 -7.78 15.82 -13.97
CA GLY A 164 -7.91 17.17 -13.43
C GLY A 164 -9.33 17.71 -13.46
N LYS A 165 -9.59 18.75 -12.63
CA LYS A 165 -10.91 19.39 -12.50
C LYS A 165 -12.01 18.36 -12.27
N MET A 166 -11.70 17.43 -11.35
CA MET A 166 -12.60 16.35 -10.99
C MET A 166 -13.86 16.89 -10.31
N THR A 167 -14.99 16.29 -10.66
CA THR A 167 -16.31 16.60 -10.07
C THR A 167 -17.01 15.30 -9.70
N MET A 168 -18.02 15.39 -8.84
CA MET A 168 -18.84 14.23 -8.46
C MET A 168 -19.53 13.57 -9.65
N GLU A 169 -19.82 14.33 -10.70
CA GLU A 169 -20.47 13.84 -11.93
C GLU A 169 -19.52 12.98 -12.79
N LYS A 170 -18.22 13.34 -12.82
CA LYS A 170 -17.19 12.60 -13.56
C LYS A 170 -16.72 11.34 -12.86
N LEU A 171 -16.82 11.32 -11.53
CA LEU A 171 -16.29 10.24 -10.70
C LEU A 171 -16.81 8.86 -11.11
N PRO A 172 -18.14 8.62 -11.27
CA PRO A 172 -18.64 7.31 -11.67
C PRO A 172 -18.10 6.87 -13.03
N GLN A 173 -18.00 7.79 -13.99
CA GLN A 173 -17.52 7.48 -15.35
C GLN A 173 -16.07 6.98 -15.33
N VAL A 174 -15.21 7.62 -14.52
CA VAL A 174 -13.82 7.19 -14.37
C VAL A 174 -13.76 5.83 -13.68
N LEU A 175 -14.47 5.62 -12.58
CA LEU A 175 -14.47 4.34 -11.87
C LEU A 175 -14.99 3.19 -12.74
N ASP A 176 -16.04 3.44 -13.53
CA ASP A 176 -16.65 2.42 -14.40
C ASP A 176 -15.75 2.05 -15.59
N SER A 177 -14.87 2.95 -16.06
CA SER A 177 -13.88 2.60 -17.10
C SER A 177 -12.93 1.52 -16.61
N TYR A 178 -12.40 1.66 -15.39
CA TYR A 178 -11.49 0.67 -14.79
C TYR A 178 -12.17 -0.62 -14.33
N ARG A 179 -13.47 -0.57 -13.99
CA ARG A 179 -14.24 -1.79 -13.70
C ARG A 179 -14.44 -2.68 -14.92
N LYS A 180 -14.45 -2.11 -16.13
CA LYS A 180 -14.61 -2.88 -17.38
C LYS A 180 -13.31 -3.50 -17.85
N GLU A 181 -12.17 -3.02 -17.37
CA GLU A 181 -10.84 -3.54 -17.69
C GLU A 181 -10.40 -4.68 -16.74
N GLY A 182 -11.15 -4.94 -15.70
CA GLY A 182 -10.91 -6.00 -14.70
C GLY A 182 -11.78 -7.20 -14.90
#